data_f3b935c159d23d5f73437a5ba09d30af
#
_entry.id   f3b935c159d23d5f73437a5ba09d30af
#
_cell.length_a   1.000
_cell.length_b   1.000
_cell.length_c   1.000
_cell.angle_alpha   90.00
_cell.angle_beta   90.00
_cell.angle_gamma   90.00
#
_symmetry.space_group_name_H-M   'P 1'
#
loop_
_entity.id
_entity.type
_entity.pdbx_description
1 polymer ?
#
loop_
_entity_poly.entity_id
_entity_poly.type
_entity_poly.pdbx_seq_one_letter_code
_entity_poly.pdbx_strand_id
1 'polypeptide(L)'
;EMCIRDRCRFMNIILLSGGSGKRLWPLSNDVRSKQFIKLFKNEKGEYESMVQRVYRQITKVDPEAKVTIATSKSQASAIKNQLGENVSICVEPCRRDTFPAIALAANYLHDVLDVKEDEPVVVCPVDPYVEDTYYEAVKELAELAQAGNAGLTLMGIEPTYPSEKYGYIIPKDGDNVSAVKEFKEKPDTETAKKYLAQNALWNAGIFAFKLGYLIDKAHSMIDYKDYQDMFDRYDQMTKISFDYAVVEKEPSIQVLRYSGDWKDVGTWTVSY
;
A
#
# COMPACT_ATOMS: atom_id res chain seq x y z
N GLU A 1 14.71 31.99 -2.42
CA GLU A 1 14.90 30.64 -1.79
C GLU A 1 13.60 30.27 -1.07
N MET A 2 12.71 29.60 -1.80
CA MET A 2 11.47 29.04 -1.24
C MET A 2 11.85 27.76 -0.49
N CYS A 3 11.62 27.77 0.80
CA CYS A 3 12.01 26.70 1.72
C CYS A 3 11.41 25.35 1.26
N ILE A 4 12.24 24.31 1.18
CA ILE A 4 11.88 22.93 0.78
C ILE A 4 10.75 22.34 1.67
N ARG A 5 10.51 22.93 2.84
CA ARG A 5 9.45 22.54 3.80
C ARG A 5 8.01 22.86 3.35
N ASP A 6 7.80 23.69 2.32
CA ASP A 6 6.47 24.12 1.89
C ASP A 6 5.85 23.28 0.74
N ARG A 7 6.56 22.24 0.25
CA ARG A 7 6.12 21.49 -0.95
C ARG A 7 5.29 20.23 -0.69
N CYS A 8 5.33 19.67 0.50
CA CYS A 8 4.45 18.53 0.88
C CYS A 8 3.38 19.01 1.86
N ARG A 9 2.37 19.72 1.36
CA ARG A 9 1.25 20.17 2.21
C ARG A 9 0.39 19.02 2.72
N PHE A 10 0.32 17.91 2.01
CA PHE A 10 -0.51 16.76 2.39
C PHE A 10 -0.01 15.49 1.69
N MET A 11 -0.35 14.35 2.28
CA MET A 11 -0.01 13.03 1.79
C MET A 11 -1.13 12.50 0.87
N ASN A 12 -0.78 12.08 -0.35
CA ASN A 12 -1.69 11.32 -1.22
C ASN A 12 -1.53 9.83 -0.91
N ILE A 13 -2.60 9.17 -0.48
CA ILE A 13 -2.59 7.74 -0.14
C ILE A 13 -3.56 6.99 -1.03
N ILE A 14 -3.10 5.88 -1.60
CA ILE A 14 -3.93 4.85 -2.21
C ILE A 14 -4.05 3.70 -1.21
N LEU A 15 -5.25 3.44 -0.69
CA LEU A 15 -5.53 2.27 0.13
C LEU A 15 -6.03 1.12 -0.76
N LEU A 16 -5.32 0.00 -0.73
CA LEU A 16 -5.73 -1.21 -1.44
C LEU A 16 -6.71 -2.01 -0.58
N SER A 17 -7.98 -2.05 -1.01
CA SER A 17 -9.08 -2.77 -0.34
C SER A 17 -9.64 -3.89 -1.22
N GLY A 18 -8.78 -4.69 -1.82
CA GLY A 18 -9.12 -5.69 -2.84
C GLY A 18 -9.07 -7.16 -2.40
N GLY A 19 -9.19 -7.51 -1.14
CA GLY A 19 -9.16 -8.90 -0.67
C GLY A 19 -10.50 -9.64 -0.80
N SER A 20 -10.51 -10.91 -1.25
CA SER A 20 -11.65 -11.80 -1.05
C SER A 20 -11.71 -12.17 0.42
N GLY A 21 -12.69 -11.66 1.16
CA GLY A 21 -12.83 -11.84 2.60
C GLY A 21 -13.09 -13.28 3.09
N LYS A 22 -12.76 -14.30 2.32
CA LYS A 22 -13.12 -15.72 2.58
C LYS A 22 -12.43 -16.33 3.80
N ARG A 23 -11.37 -15.73 4.33
CA ARG A 23 -10.54 -16.32 5.41
C ARG A 23 -11.17 -16.27 6.81
N LEU A 24 -12.20 -15.47 7.01
CA LEU A 24 -12.94 -15.37 8.29
C LEU A 24 -14.36 -15.93 8.18
N TRP A 25 -14.62 -16.86 7.27
CA TRP A 25 -15.92 -17.52 7.22
C TRP A 25 -16.23 -18.22 8.56
N PRO A 26 -17.46 -18.11 9.12
CA PRO A 26 -18.68 -17.55 8.55
C PRO A 26 -18.89 -16.04 8.71
N LEU A 27 -17.96 -15.32 9.36
CA LEU A 27 -18.09 -13.88 9.64
C LEU A 27 -17.93 -13.02 8.39
N SER A 28 -17.21 -13.52 7.38
CA SER A 28 -16.95 -12.80 6.13
C SER A 28 -17.35 -13.59 4.90
N ASN A 29 -17.79 -12.88 3.85
CA ASN A 29 -18.09 -13.40 2.51
C ASN A 29 -17.70 -12.37 1.46
N ASP A 30 -17.93 -12.66 0.16
CA ASP A 30 -17.55 -11.76 -0.95
C ASP A 30 -18.23 -10.37 -0.88
N VAL A 31 -19.38 -10.25 -0.24
CA VAL A 31 -20.09 -8.99 -0.02
C VAL A 31 -19.69 -8.33 1.30
N ARG A 32 -19.49 -9.15 2.35
CA ARG A 32 -19.10 -8.69 3.68
C ARG A 32 -17.65 -9.07 3.96
N SER A 33 -16.73 -8.34 3.34
CA SER A 33 -15.30 -8.55 3.54
C SER A 33 -14.84 -8.21 4.96
N LYS A 34 -13.82 -8.89 5.46
CA LYS A 34 -13.28 -8.77 6.84
C LYS A 34 -12.98 -7.31 7.25
N GLN A 35 -12.51 -6.49 6.32
CA GLN A 35 -12.14 -5.09 6.58
C GLN A 35 -13.31 -4.17 6.90
N PHE A 36 -14.56 -4.59 6.67
CA PHE A 36 -15.78 -3.83 6.98
C PHE A 36 -16.51 -4.31 8.23
N ILE A 37 -16.02 -5.37 8.87
CA ILE A 37 -16.62 -5.87 10.11
C ILE A 37 -16.10 -5.04 11.28
N LYS A 38 -16.99 -4.51 12.12
CA LYS A 38 -16.65 -3.70 13.28
C LYS A 38 -16.20 -4.61 14.44
N LEU A 39 -14.91 -4.94 14.48
CA LEU A 39 -14.30 -5.84 15.47
C LEU A 39 -13.38 -5.12 16.46
N PHE A 40 -12.92 -3.91 16.13
CA PHE A 40 -11.93 -3.20 16.92
C PHE A 40 -12.58 -2.08 17.73
N LYS A 41 -12.09 -1.84 18.95
CA LYS A 41 -12.51 -0.69 19.74
C LYS A 41 -11.55 0.47 19.50
N ASN A 42 -12.12 1.66 19.25
CA ASN A 42 -11.35 2.91 19.19
C ASN A 42 -11.06 3.44 20.61
N GLU A 43 -10.35 4.56 20.69
CA GLU A 43 -9.98 5.21 21.94
C GLU A 43 -11.21 5.65 22.80
N LYS A 44 -12.38 5.80 22.16
CA LYS A 44 -13.66 6.16 22.82
C LYS A 44 -14.46 4.93 23.26
N GLY A 45 -13.96 3.71 23.00
CA GLY A 45 -14.64 2.45 23.29
C GLY A 45 -15.71 2.05 22.27
N GLU A 46 -15.85 2.77 21.17
CA GLU A 46 -16.79 2.46 20.09
C GLU A 46 -16.16 1.42 19.13
N TYR A 47 -17.01 0.53 18.61
CA TYR A 47 -16.56 -0.45 17.63
C TYR A 47 -16.36 0.15 16.25
N GLU A 48 -15.19 -0.04 15.69
CA GLU A 48 -14.80 0.36 14.34
C GLU A 48 -14.38 -0.84 13.49
N SER A 49 -14.50 -0.69 12.17
CA SER A 49 -13.95 -1.64 11.20
C SER A 49 -12.48 -1.34 10.92
N MET A 50 -11.77 -2.28 10.25
CA MET A 50 -10.38 -2.06 9.87
C MET A 50 -10.23 -0.83 8.96
N VAL A 51 -11.10 -0.64 7.97
CA VAL A 51 -11.02 0.52 7.08
C VAL A 51 -11.27 1.83 7.81
N GLN A 52 -12.16 1.85 8.81
CA GLN A 52 -12.38 3.02 9.66
C GLN A 52 -11.16 3.31 10.55
N ARG A 53 -10.57 2.27 11.13
CA ARG A 53 -9.36 2.38 11.95
C ARG A 53 -8.20 2.96 11.14
N VAL A 54 -7.90 2.39 9.99
CA VAL A 54 -6.82 2.85 9.10
C VAL A 54 -7.03 4.32 8.72
N TYR A 55 -8.22 4.69 8.28
CA TYR A 55 -8.55 6.07 7.93
C TYR A 55 -8.37 7.02 9.12
N ARG A 56 -8.85 6.66 10.30
CA ARG A 56 -8.69 7.46 11.52
C ARG A 56 -7.21 7.65 11.89
N GLN A 57 -6.40 6.59 11.82
CA GLN A 57 -4.97 6.67 12.13
C GLN A 57 -4.22 7.56 11.11
N ILE A 58 -4.52 7.43 9.82
CA ILE A 58 -3.94 8.29 8.78
C ILE A 58 -4.27 9.76 9.06
N THR A 59 -5.53 10.09 9.27
CA THR A 59 -5.98 11.47 9.48
C THR A 59 -5.57 12.05 10.83
N LYS A 60 -5.25 11.21 11.82
CA LYS A 60 -4.64 11.63 13.08
C LYS A 60 -3.20 12.10 12.86
N VAL A 61 -2.43 11.42 12.02
CA VAL A 61 -1.05 11.76 11.70
C VAL A 61 -0.97 12.93 10.70
N ASP A 62 -1.83 12.92 9.69
CA ASP A 62 -1.93 13.98 8.68
C ASP A 62 -3.40 14.32 8.43
N PRO A 63 -3.93 15.36 9.12
CA PRO A 63 -5.33 15.77 8.95
C PRO A 63 -5.71 16.21 7.52
N GLU A 64 -4.72 16.59 6.71
CA GLU A 64 -4.91 17.03 5.32
C GLU A 64 -4.64 15.89 4.31
N ALA A 65 -4.37 14.67 4.77
CA ALA A 65 -4.13 13.53 3.91
C ALA A 65 -5.31 13.29 2.95
N LYS A 66 -5.01 13.13 1.67
CA LYS A 66 -5.98 12.75 0.65
C LYS A 66 -5.96 11.25 0.46
N VAL A 67 -7.07 10.61 0.79
CA VAL A 67 -7.19 9.14 0.77
C VAL A 67 -8.08 8.73 -0.40
N THR A 68 -7.53 7.88 -1.28
CA THR A 68 -8.25 7.21 -2.37
C THR A 68 -8.24 5.71 -2.10
N ILE A 69 -9.41 5.07 -2.13
CA ILE A 69 -9.53 3.64 -1.88
C ILE A 69 -9.73 2.92 -3.21
N ALA A 70 -8.76 2.08 -3.57
CA ALA A 70 -8.87 1.17 -4.71
C ALA A 70 -9.62 -0.09 -4.27
N THR A 71 -10.76 -0.38 -4.88
CA THR A 71 -11.67 -1.42 -4.43
C THR A 71 -12.50 -2.01 -5.57
N SER A 72 -13.20 -3.11 -5.30
CA SER A 72 -14.15 -3.69 -6.23
C SER A 72 -15.53 -3.02 -6.12
N LYS A 73 -16.32 -3.15 -7.19
CA LYS A 73 -17.71 -2.63 -7.25
C LYS A 73 -18.57 -3.11 -6.08
N SER A 74 -18.41 -4.37 -5.65
CA SER A 74 -19.19 -4.95 -4.55
C SER A 74 -18.89 -4.33 -3.18
N GLN A 75 -17.74 -3.67 -3.01
CA GLN A 75 -17.30 -3.10 -1.74
C GLN A 75 -17.46 -1.56 -1.67
N ALA A 76 -17.65 -0.90 -2.80
CA ALA A 76 -17.72 0.57 -2.88
C ALA A 76 -18.82 1.15 -1.97
N SER A 77 -20.00 0.53 -1.92
CA SER A 77 -21.10 0.97 -1.06
C SER A 77 -20.77 0.85 0.43
N ALA A 78 -20.07 -0.21 0.85
CA ALA A 78 -19.66 -0.38 2.23
C ALA A 78 -18.64 0.70 2.67
N ILE A 79 -17.70 1.04 1.79
CA ILE A 79 -16.75 2.13 2.02
C ILE A 79 -17.48 3.45 2.17
N LYS A 80 -18.39 3.78 1.24
CA LYS A 80 -19.16 5.01 1.27
C LYS A 80 -20.01 5.12 2.54
N ASN A 81 -20.62 4.02 2.97
CA ASN A 81 -21.41 3.99 4.21
C ASN A 81 -20.58 4.18 5.49
N GLN A 82 -19.33 3.73 5.50
CA GLN A 82 -18.45 3.79 6.68
C GLN A 82 -17.58 5.04 6.75
N LEU A 83 -17.15 5.59 5.62
CA LEU A 83 -16.22 6.72 5.53
C LEU A 83 -16.84 7.98 4.93
N GLY A 84 -18.04 7.89 4.34
CA GLY A 84 -18.74 9.03 3.73
C GLY A 84 -18.01 9.58 2.51
N GLU A 85 -18.10 10.89 2.32
CA GLU A 85 -17.49 11.63 1.21
C GLU A 85 -16.03 12.09 1.51
N ASN A 86 -15.46 11.64 2.63
CA ASN A 86 -14.10 12.04 3.05
C ASN A 86 -13.01 11.32 2.27
N VAL A 87 -13.36 10.32 1.47
CA VAL A 87 -12.45 9.52 0.66
C VAL A 87 -12.89 9.49 -0.78
N SER A 88 -11.94 9.41 -1.69
CA SER A 88 -12.22 9.09 -3.10
C SER A 88 -12.23 7.58 -3.28
N ILE A 89 -13.04 7.08 -4.21
CA ILE A 89 -13.17 5.65 -4.48
C ILE A 89 -12.82 5.39 -5.95
N CYS A 90 -11.75 4.64 -6.18
CA CYS A 90 -11.38 4.12 -7.48
C CYS A 90 -11.85 2.66 -7.59
N VAL A 91 -12.83 2.41 -8.45
CA VAL A 91 -13.45 1.08 -8.57
C VAL A 91 -12.78 0.31 -9.69
N GLU A 92 -12.23 -0.87 -9.36
CA GLU A 92 -11.75 -1.81 -10.37
C GLU A 92 -12.92 -2.51 -11.07
N PRO A 93 -12.94 -2.56 -12.41
CA PRO A 93 -13.99 -3.28 -13.16
C PRO A 93 -13.99 -4.79 -12.89
N CYS A 94 -12.79 -5.37 -12.70
CA CYS A 94 -12.59 -6.77 -12.35
C CYS A 94 -11.26 -6.95 -11.62
N ARG A 95 -10.97 -8.14 -11.09
CA ARG A 95 -9.72 -8.40 -10.36
C ARG A 95 -8.58 -8.74 -11.29
N ARG A 96 -7.48 -7.98 -11.23
CA ARG A 96 -6.26 -8.17 -12.02
C ARG A 96 -4.98 -8.14 -11.20
N ASP A 97 -5.07 -8.40 -9.87
CA ASP A 97 -3.95 -8.30 -8.94
C ASP A 97 -3.49 -6.85 -8.67
N THR A 98 -2.42 -6.67 -7.89
CA THR A 98 -2.09 -5.35 -7.32
C THR A 98 -1.47 -4.37 -8.32
N PHE A 99 -0.71 -4.81 -9.32
CA PHE A 99 -0.14 -3.86 -10.28
C PHE A 99 -1.20 -3.14 -11.11
N PRO A 100 -2.16 -3.81 -11.77
CA PRO A 100 -3.23 -3.12 -12.47
C PRO A 100 -4.08 -2.23 -11.57
N ALA A 101 -4.36 -2.66 -10.34
CA ALA A 101 -5.12 -1.85 -9.37
C ALA A 101 -4.40 -0.55 -9.02
N ILE A 102 -3.09 -0.61 -8.75
CA ILE A 102 -2.26 0.56 -8.45
C ILE A 102 -2.13 1.46 -9.69
N ALA A 103 -1.94 0.89 -10.88
CA ALA A 103 -1.86 1.64 -12.13
C ALA A 103 -3.17 2.39 -12.43
N LEU A 104 -4.32 1.74 -12.26
CA LEU A 104 -5.63 2.37 -12.44
C LEU A 104 -5.84 3.51 -11.43
N ALA A 105 -5.52 3.27 -10.15
CA ALA A 105 -5.65 4.28 -9.10
C ALA A 105 -4.71 5.47 -9.32
N ALA A 106 -3.49 5.25 -9.80
CA ALA A 106 -2.55 6.33 -10.14
C ALA A 106 -3.09 7.22 -11.29
N ASN A 107 -3.63 6.61 -12.33
CA ASN A 107 -4.26 7.36 -13.42
C ASN A 107 -5.54 8.07 -12.97
N TYR A 108 -6.30 7.49 -12.05
CA TYR A 108 -7.43 8.16 -11.40
C TYR A 108 -6.99 9.40 -10.61
N LEU A 109 -5.91 9.32 -9.84
CA LEU A 109 -5.35 10.47 -9.15
C LEU A 109 -4.95 11.58 -10.13
N HIS A 110 -4.29 11.22 -11.23
CA HIS A 110 -3.81 12.17 -12.23
C HIS A 110 -4.95 12.80 -13.04
N ASP A 111 -5.79 11.97 -13.68
CA ASP A 111 -6.75 12.40 -14.70
C ASP A 111 -8.08 12.90 -14.10
N VAL A 112 -8.47 12.38 -12.92
CA VAL A 112 -9.75 12.71 -12.28
C VAL A 112 -9.58 13.66 -11.10
N LEU A 113 -8.54 13.48 -10.28
CA LEU A 113 -8.30 14.29 -9.09
C LEU A 113 -7.24 15.40 -9.29
N ASP A 114 -6.66 15.52 -10.49
CA ASP A 114 -5.67 16.54 -10.87
C ASP A 114 -4.42 16.57 -9.96
N VAL A 115 -4.03 15.41 -9.42
CA VAL A 115 -2.77 15.25 -8.68
C VAL A 115 -1.61 15.35 -9.67
N LYS A 116 -0.59 16.14 -9.34
CA LYS A 116 0.53 16.38 -10.24
C LYS A 116 1.54 15.24 -10.23
N GLU A 117 2.25 15.07 -11.34
CA GLU A 117 3.23 13.99 -11.51
C GLU A 117 4.42 14.06 -10.54
N ASP A 118 4.75 15.24 -10.03
CA ASP A 118 5.82 15.47 -9.06
C ASP A 118 5.37 15.29 -7.60
N GLU A 119 4.08 15.08 -7.34
CA GLU A 119 3.56 14.83 -6.01
C GLU A 119 3.82 13.38 -5.56
N PRO A 120 4.16 13.18 -4.28
CA PRO A 120 4.37 11.85 -3.73
C PRO A 120 3.05 11.12 -3.49
N VAL A 121 3.05 9.83 -3.76
CA VAL A 121 1.93 8.92 -3.50
C VAL A 121 2.43 7.74 -2.70
N VAL A 122 1.69 7.34 -1.68
CA VAL A 122 1.96 6.13 -0.90
C VAL A 122 0.82 5.14 -1.09
N VAL A 123 1.16 3.92 -1.45
CA VAL A 123 0.22 2.80 -1.56
C VAL A 123 0.30 1.97 -0.29
N CYS A 124 -0.83 1.78 0.39
CA CYS A 124 -0.94 1.03 1.63
C CYS A 124 -2.04 -0.04 1.54
N PRO A 125 -1.84 -1.24 2.10
CA PRO A 125 -2.93 -2.18 2.31
C PRO A 125 -3.82 -1.76 3.49
N VAL A 126 -5.08 -2.20 3.52
CA VAL A 126 -6.03 -1.90 4.61
C VAL A 126 -6.05 -2.95 5.72
N ASP A 127 -5.26 -4.00 5.62
CA ASP A 127 -5.37 -5.16 6.50
C ASP A 127 -4.33 -5.30 7.64
N PRO A 128 -3.23 -4.54 7.74
CA PRO A 128 -2.36 -4.65 8.90
C PRO A 128 -2.98 -3.99 10.14
N TYR A 129 -2.88 -4.67 11.28
CA TYR A 129 -3.17 -4.09 12.58
C TYR A 129 -1.88 -3.50 13.17
N VAL A 130 -1.85 -2.18 13.31
CA VAL A 130 -0.66 -1.41 13.66
C VAL A 130 -0.99 -0.26 14.61
N GLU A 131 0.05 0.29 15.25
CA GLU A 131 -0.03 1.50 16.05
C GLU A 131 0.10 2.77 15.16
N ASP A 132 -0.20 3.93 15.73
CA ASP A 132 -0.15 5.23 15.02
C ASP A 132 1.24 5.54 14.45
N THR A 133 2.32 5.10 15.13
CA THR A 133 3.71 5.25 14.70
C THR A 133 3.99 4.66 13.31
N TYR A 134 3.21 3.65 12.91
CA TYR A 134 3.29 3.09 11.57
C TYR A 134 2.90 4.12 10.50
N TYR A 135 1.86 4.93 10.74
CA TYR A 135 1.44 5.97 9.81
C TYR A 135 2.33 7.21 9.87
N GLU A 136 3.03 7.45 10.97
CA GLU A 136 4.14 8.42 11.01
C GLU A 136 5.26 7.99 10.07
N ALA A 137 5.63 6.70 10.06
CA ALA A 137 6.57 6.14 9.10
C ALA A 137 6.05 6.19 7.65
N VAL A 138 4.75 6.00 7.42
CA VAL A 138 4.12 6.19 6.10
C VAL A 138 4.27 7.63 5.62
N LYS A 139 4.12 8.62 6.49
CA LYS A 139 4.35 10.03 6.17
C LYS A 139 5.83 10.27 5.81
N GLU A 140 6.75 9.69 6.56
CA GLU A 140 8.20 9.76 6.25
C GLU A 140 8.51 9.13 4.88
N LEU A 141 7.83 8.04 4.50
CA LEU A 141 7.94 7.47 3.15
C LEU A 141 7.53 8.44 2.05
N ALA A 142 6.45 9.20 2.26
CA ALA A 142 6.02 10.23 1.32
C ALA A 142 7.08 11.32 1.16
N GLU A 143 7.71 11.75 2.27
CA GLU A 143 8.79 12.74 2.27
C GLU A 143 10.03 12.22 1.53
N LEU A 144 10.40 10.96 1.73
CA LEU A 144 11.51 10.31 1.02
C LEU A 144 11.24 10.18 -0.48
N ALA A 145 10.02 9.83 -0.87
CA ALA A 145 9.61 9.81 -2.28
C ALA A 145 9.67 11.22 -2.91
N GLN A 146 9.22 12.24 -2.18
CA GLN A 146 9.31 13.63 -2.62
C GLN A 146 10.76 14.09 -2.81
N ALA A 147 11.68 13.67 -1.95
CA ALA A 147 13.10 13.99 -2.06
C ALA A 147 13.73 13.41 -3.34
N GLY A 148 13.22 12.29 -3.86
CA GLY A 148 13.58 11.75 -5.16
C GLY A 148 14.95 11.07 -5.22
N ASN A 149 15.50 10.61 -4.09
CA ASN A 149 16.79 9.91 -4.04
C ASN A 149 16.72 8.50 -4.65
N ALA A 150 15.53 7.93 -4.73
CA ALA A 150 15.24 6.66 -5.41
C ALA A 150 13.91 6.76 -6.14
N GLY A 151 13.72 5.95 -7.18
CA GLY A 151 12.45 5.88 -7.90
C GLY A 151 11.32 5.28 -7.06
N LEU A 152 11.66 4.30 -6.22
CA LEU A 152 10.74 3.58 -5.36
C LEU A 152 11.26 3.52 -3.92
N THR A 153 10.39 3.80 -2.95
CA THR A 153 10.68 3.67 -1.53
C THR A 153 9.76 2.63 -0.90
N LEU A 154 10.34 1.69 -0.17
CA LEU A 154 9.63 0.61 0.52
C LEU A 154 9.69 0.81 2.03
N MET A 155 8.68 0.28 2.75
CA MET A 155 8.78 0.08 4.19
C MET A 155 9.24 -1.36 4.47
N GLY A 156 10.28 -1.50 5.26
CA GLY A 156 10.81 -2.78 5.70
C GLY A 156 10.51 -3.03 7.17
N ILE A 157 9.97 -4.21 7.48
CA ILE A 157 9.64 -4.66 8.84
C ILE A 157 10.73 -5.61 9.34
N GLU A 158 11.15 -5.47 10.59
CA GLU A 158 12.09 -6.40 11.22
C GLU A 158 11.48 -7.81 11.32
N PRO A 159 12.09 -8.82 10.67
CA PRO A 159 11.57 -10.17 10.68
C PRO A 159 11.76 -10.84 12.04
N THR A 160 10.79 -11.65 12.45
CA THR A 160 10.86 -12.44 13.69
C THR A 160 11.08 -13.92 13.46
N TYR A 161 10.90 -14.40 12.22
CA TYR A 161 11.09 -15.79 11.80
C TYR A 161 11.26 -15.90 10.27
N PRO A 162 11.80 -17.03 9.73
CA PRO A 162 11.92 -17.22 8.28
C PRO A 162 10.57 -17.57 7.64
N SER A 163 9.82 -16.56 7.22
CA SER A 163 8.50 -16.72 6.60
C SER A 163 8.61 -16.88 5.08
N GLU A 164 7.83 -17.80 4.51
CA GLU A 164 7.63 -17.93 3.06
C GLU A 164 6.48 -17.07 2.54
N LYS A 165 5.80 -16.32 3.43
CA LYS A 165 4.59 -15.56 3.10
C LYS A 165 4.88 -14.13 2.64
N TYR A 166 6.06 -13.61 2.94
CA TYR A 166 6.45 -12.21 2.71
C TYR A 166 7.60 -12.11 1.71
N GLY A 167 7.67 -10.98 1.02
CA GLY A 167 8.85 -10.57 0.29
C GLY A 167 9.98 -10.15 1.25
N TYR A 168 11.22 -10.30 0.82
CA TYR A 168 12.40 -9.92 1.57
C TYR A 168 13.15 -8.80 0.86
N ILE A 169 13.52 -7.79 1.62
CA ILE A 169 14.28 -6.61 1.19
C ILE A 169 15.66 -6.72 1.84
N ILE A 170 16.70 -6.84 1.05
CA ILE A 170 18.08 -6.88 1.54
C ILE A 170 18.67 -5.48 1.41
N PRO A 171 18.85 -4.73 2.53
CA PRO A 171 19.44 -3.41 2.50
C PRO A 171 20.94 -3.47 2.23
N LYS A 172 21.52 -2.40 1.68
CA LYS A 172 22.97 -2.28 1.48
C LYS A 172 23.74 -2.05 2.80
N ASP A 173 23.11 -1.39 3.74
CA ASP A 173 23.71 -1.03 5.03
C ASP A 173 22.70 -1.13 6.19
N GLY A 174 23.15 -0.76 7.41
CA GLY A 174 22.32 -0.81 8.62
C GLY A 174 21.56 0.48 8.93
N ASP A 175 21.61 1.47 8.06
CA ASP A 175 20.98 2.77 8.30
C ASP A 175 19.44 2.67 8.30
N ASN A 176 18.80 3.64 8.95
CA ASN A 176 17.34 3.70 9.03
C ASN A 176 16.70 3.82 7.64
N VAL A 177 17.34 4.53 6.73
CA VAL A 177 17.02 4.58 5.31
C VAL A 177 18.23 4.08 4.54
N SER A 178 18.08 2.97 3.84
CA SER A 178 19.17 2.32 3.09
C SER A 178 18.77 2.10 1.64
N ALA A 179 19.74 2.18 0.74
CA ALA A 179 19.57 1.63 -0.60
C ALA A 179 19.34 0.11 -0.53
N VAL A 180 18.57 -0.44 -1.44
CA VAL A 180 18.27 -1.88 -1.51
C VAL A 180 19.27 -2.57 -2.42
N LYS A 181 19.87 -3.64 -1.91
CA LYS A 181 20.80 -4.51 -2.66
C LYS A 181 20.05 -5.54 -3.49
N GLU A 182 19.02 -6.15 -2.92
CA GLU A 182 18.24 -7.22 -3.52
C GLU A 182 16.82 -7.21 -2.95
N PHE A 183 15.84 -7.58 -3.76
CA PHE A 183 14.48 -7.88 -3.37
C PHE A 183 14.09 -9.26 -3.88
N LYS A 184 13.40 -10.04 -3.03
CA LYS A 184 12.88 -11.35 -3.42
C LYS A 184 11.49 -11.60 -2.85
N GLU A 185 10.51 -11.80 -3.72
CA GLU A 185 9.15 -12.11 -3.33
C GLU A 185 9.03 -13.59 -2.92
N LYS A 186 8.53 -13.84 -1.73
CA LYS A 186 8.17 -15.16 -1.18
C LYS A 186 9.19 -16.27 -1.45
N PRO A 187 10.43 -16.14 -0.95
CA PRO A 187 11.44 -17.18 -1.09
C PRO A 187 11.06 -18.44 -0.29
N ASP A 188 11.70 -19.55 -0.61
CA ASP A 188 11.60 -20.75 0.23
C ASP A 188 12.26 -20.53 1.61
N THR A 189 11.96 -21.42 2.57
CA THR A 189 12.44 -21.33 3.96
C THR A 189 13.98 -21.26 4.04
N GLU A 190 14.71 -22.03 3.23
CA GLU A 190 16.17 -22.05 3.27
C GLU A 190 16.76 -20.71 2.74
N THR A 191 16.18 -20.16 1.69
CA THR A 191 16.55 -18.84 1.18
C THR A 191 16.18 -17.75 2.18
N ALA A 192 15.00 -17.83 2.80
CA ALA A 192 14.57 -16.90 3.85
C ALA A 192 15.56 -16.87 5.03
N LYS A 193 16.05 -18.03 5.51
CA LYS A 193 17.09 -18.09 6.55
C LYS A 193 18.38 -17.39 6.14
N LYS A 194 18.81 -17.56 4.88
CA LYS A 194 19.99 -16.88 4.35
C LYS A 194 19.82 -15.35 4.31
N TYR A 195 18.61 -14.88 3.96
CA TYR A 195 18.30 -13.46 3.96
C TYR A 195 18.26 -12.87 5.36
N LEU A 196 17.71 -13.61 6.34
CA LEU A 196 17.76 -13.17 7.76
C LEU A 196 19.20 -12.98 8.24
N ALA A 197 20.12 -13.85 7.84
CA ALA A 197 21.54 -13.73 8.18
C ALA A 197 22.21 -12.48 7.53
N GLN A 198 21.58 -11.87 6.53
CA GLN A 198 22.02 -10.63 5.87
C GLN A 198 21.23 -9.38 6.36
N ASN A 199 20.56 -9.46 7.50
CA ASN A 199 19.73 -8.40 8.04
C ASN A 199 18.59 -7.94 7.09
N ALA A 200 18.03 -8.88 6.32
CA ALA A 200 16.89 -8.61 5.46
C ALA A 200 15.67 -8.19 6.26
N LEU A 201 14.82 -7.37 5.65
CA LEU A 201 13.56 -6.90 6.18
C LEU A 201 12.40 -7.58 5.43
N TRP A 202 11.25 -7.74 6.08
CA TRP A 202 10.04 -8.11 5.37
C TRP A 202 9.48 -6.92 4.59
N ASN A 203 8.98 -7.18 3.40
CA ASN A 203 8.22 -6.21 2.64
C ASN A 203 6.83 -6.03 3.29
N ALA A 204 6.56 -4.83 3.77
CA ALA A 204 5.26 -4.48 4.38
C ALA A 204 4.12 -4.34 3.35
N GLY A 205 4.42 -4.37 2.04
CA GLY A 205 3.45 -4.08 0.99
C GLY A 205 3.10 -2.60 0.89
N ILE A 206 3.98 -1.72 1.38
CA ILE A 206 3.86 -0.27 1.27
C ILE A 206 4.89 0.24 0.26
N PHE A 207 4.40 1.01 -0.71
CA PHE A 207 5.18 1.55 -1.81
C PHE A 207 4.99 3.06 -1.87
N ALA A 208 6.08 3.83 -1.92
CA ALA A 208 6.03 5.27 -2.10
C ALA A 208 6.84 5.68 -3.33
N PHE A 209 6.30 6.58 -4.13
CA PHE A 209 6.88 7.07 -5.38
C PHE A 209 6.27 8.43 -5.75
N LYS A 210 6.88 9.16 -6.67
CA LYS A 210 6.21 10.27 -7.34
C LYS A 210 5.19 9.73 -8.33
N LEU A 211 4.04 10.39 -8.46
CA LEU A 211 2.95 9.91 -9.31
C LEU A 211 3.41 9.63 -10.75
N GLY A 212 4.21 10.53 -11.33
CA GLY A 212 4.76 10.38 -12.68
C GLY A 212 5.60 9.11 -12.88
N TYR A 213 6.37 8.70 -11.83
CA TYR A 213 7.10 7.43 -11.88
C TYR A 213 6.19 6.24 -12.19
N LEU A 214 5.04 6.17 -11.53
CA LEU A 214 4.12 5.04 -11.73
C LEU A 214 3.36 5.16 -13.05
N ILE A 215 2.98 6.35 -13.46
CA ILE A 215 2.35 6.58 -14.77
C ILE A 215 3.31 6.12 -15.89
N ASP A 216 4.59 6.48 -15.82
CA ASP A 216 5.61 6.03 -16.78
C ASP A 216 5.77 4.51 -16.79
N LYS A 217 5.81 3.88 -15.60
CA LYS A 217 5.84 2.41 -15.48
C LYS A 217 4.61 1.76 -16.10
N ALA A 218 3.43 2.30 -15.84
CA ALA A 218 2.19 1.81 -16.42
C ALA A 218 2.21 1.90 -17.96
N HIS A 219 2.60 3.03 -18.53
CA HIS A 219 2.74 3.20 -19.98
C HIS A 219 3.81 2.30 -20.61
N SER A 220 4.87 1.96 -19.87
CA SER A 220 5.89 1.03 -20.36
C SER A 220 5.41 -0.42 -20.48
N MET A 221 4.35 -0.78 -19.76
CA MET A 221 3.85 -2.16 -19.63
C MET A 221 2.44 -2.35 -20.22
N ILE A 222 1.67 -1.28 -20.35
CA ILE A 222 0.27 -1.30 -20.78
C ILE A 222 0.10 -0.21 -21.85
N ASP A 223 -0.54 -0.58 -22.97
CA ASP A 223 -0.94 0.37 -23.99
C ASP A 223 -2.31 0.97 -23.67
N TYR A 224 -2.33 2.23 -23.24
CA TYR A 224 -3.53 3.00 -22.90
C TYR A 224 -3.27 4.50 -23.09
N LYS A 225 -4.35 5.29 -23.20
CA LYS A 225 -4.27 6.75 -23.40
C LYS A 225 -4.41 7.52 -22.09
N ASP A 226 -5.43 7.19 -21.30
CA ASP A 226 -5.82 7.87 -20.06
C ASP A 226 -6.56 6.91 -19.12
N TYR A 227 -7.01 7.41 -17.98
CA TYR A 227 -7.76 6.64 -16.99
C TYR A 227 -8.97 5.93 -17.58
N GLN A 228 -9.76 6.62 -18.40
CA GLN A 228 -11.00 6.03 -18.96
C GLN A 228 -10.69 4.90 -19.94
N ASP A 229 -9.70 5.08 -20.81
CA ASP A 229 -9.26 4.05 -21.75
C ASP A 229 -8.70 2.82 -21.01
N MET A 230 -7.93 3.05 -19.94
CA MET A 230 -7.45 1.97 -19.06
C MET A 230 -8.61 1.24 -18.37
N PHE A 231 -9.59 1.97 -17.84
CA PHE A 231 -10.78 1.42 -17.19
C PHE A 231 -11.60 0.54 -18.17
N ASP A 232 -11.83 1.03 -19.38
CA ASP A 232 -12.65 0.33 -20.38
C ASP A 232 -12.00 -0.97 -20.89
N ARG A 233 -10.66 -1.02 -20.87
CA ARG A 233 -9.88 -2.21 -21.29
C ARG A 233 -9.22 -2.96 -20.13
N TYR A 234 -9.66 -2.72 -18.92
CA TYR A 234 -9.04 -3.26 -17.71
C TYR A 234 -9.04 -4.79 -17.65
N ASP A 235 -10.05 -5.44 -18.20
CA ASP A 235 -10.16 -6.90 -18.30
C ASP A 235 -9.11 -7.55 -19.20
N GLN A 236 -8.47 -6.78 -20.08
CA GLN A 236 -7.37 -7.24 -20.96
C GLN A 236 -6.00 -7.16 -20.29
N MET A 237 -5.88 -6.52 -19.13
CA MET A 237 -4.61 -6.38 -18.45
C MET A 237 -4.09 -7.71 -17.90
N THR A 238 -2.78 -7.87 -17.95
CA THR A 238 -2.09 -9.02 -17.33
C THR A 238 -2.32 -9.01 -15.82
N LYS A 239 -2.78 -10.14 -15.28
CA LYS A 239 -2.93 -10.33 -13.84
C LYS A 239 -1.55 -10.56 -13.22
N ILE A 240 -1.02 -9.55 -12.53
CA ILE A 240 0.31 -9.58 -11.92
C ILE A 240 0.37 -8.70 -10.68
N SER A 241 1.13 -9.12 -9.66
CA SER A 241 1.36 -8.29 -8.48
C SER A 241 2.34 -7.15 -8.77
N PHE A 242 2.25 -6.08 -7.98
CA PHE A 242 3.18 -4.96 -8.04
C PHE A 242 4.62 -5.39 -7.72
N ASP A 243 4.79 -6.32 -6.80
CA ASP A 243 6.09 -6.87 -6.41
C ASP A 243 6.80 -7.52 -7.61
N TYR A 244 6.10 -8.38 -8.35
CA TYR A 244 6.66 -9.02 -9.55
C TYR A 244 6.77 -8.09 -10.76
N ALA A 245 5.79 -7.21 -10.94
CA ALA A 245 5.78 -6.32 -12.10
C ALA A 245 6.84 -5.22 -12.02
N VAL A 246 7.03 -4.64 -10.82
CA VAL A 246 7.83 -3.44 -10.61
C VAL A 246 8.98 -3.68 -9.65
N VAL A 247 8.74 -4.13 -8.41
CA VAL A 247 9.75 -4.12 -7.33
C VAL A 247 10.94 -5.01 -7.66
N GLU A 248 10.72 -6.23 -8.13
CA GLU A 248 11.83 -7.16 -8.49
C GLU A 248 12.71 -6.66 -9.64
N LYS A 249 12.22 -5.72 -10.45
CA LYS A 249 12.90 -5.21 -11.64
C LYS A 249 13.46 -3.80 -11.48
N GLU A 250 13.11 -3.12 -10.40
CA GLU A 250 13.49 -1.72 -10.18
C GLU A 250 14.92 -1.64 -9.62
N PRO A 251 15.86 -1.00 -10.33
CA PRO A 251 17.25 -0.88 -9.86
C PRO A 251 17.43 0.21 -8.80
N SER A 252 16.51 1.16 -8.70
CA SER A 252 16.62 2.33 -7.82
C SER A 252 15.58 2.27 -6.71
N ILE A 253 15.86 1.46 -5.68
CA ILE A 253 15.01 1.28 -4.50
C ILE A 253 15.76 1.70 -3.24
N GLN A 254 15.05 2.37 -2.34
CA GLN A 254 15.45 2.55 -0.94
C GLN A 254 14.39 1.97 0.00
N VAL A 255 14.81 1.62 1.21
CA VAL A 255 13.95 1.07 2.24
C VAL A 255 14.04 1.90 3.51
N LEU A 256 12.89 2.22 4.11
CA LEU A 256 12.78 2.77 5.46
C LEU A 256 12.52 1.61 6.43
N ARG A 257 13.35 1.47 7.47
CA ARG A 257 13.16 0.47 8.54
C ARG A 257 12.06 0.91 9.48
N TYR A 258 11.15 -0.02 9.78
CA TYR A 258 10.14 0.15 10.81
C TYR A 258 10.29 -0.97 11.86
N SER A 259 10.50 -0.57 13.11
CA SER A 259 10.75 -1.48 14.25
C SER A 259 9.56 -1.60 15.21
N GLY A 260 8.44 -0.96 14.91
CA GLY A 260 7.22 -1.05 15.71
C GLY A 260 6.46 -2.36 15.51
N ASP A 261 5.42 -2.56 16.32
CA ASP A 261 4.54 -3.72 16.20
C ASP A 261 3.79 -3.72 14.87
N TRP A 262 3.87 -4.83 14.17
CA TRP A 262 3.19 -5.06 12.91
C TRP A 262 2.60 -6.46 12.86
N LYS A 263 1.30 -6.56 12.58
CA LYS A 263 0.59 -7.84 12.49
C LYS A 263 -0.31 -7.86 11.25
N ASP A 264 -0.10 -8.85 10.41
CA ASP A 264 -1.02 -9.14 9.31
C ASP A 264 -2.27 -9.85 9.87
N VAL A 265 -3.41 -9.16 9.86
CA VAL A 265 -4.72 -9.71 10.31
C VAL A 265 -5.17 -10.87 9.41
N GLY A 266 -4.60 -11.02 8.21
CA GLY A 266 -4.82 -12.18 7.35
C GLY A 266 -4.31 -13.50 7.92
N THR A 267 -3.40 -13.44 8.90
CA THR A 267 -2.82 -14.61 9.58
C THR A 267 -3.40 -14.86 10.97
N TRP A 268 -4.35 -14.07 11.45
CA TRP A 268 -5.00 -14.30 12.73
C TRP A 268 -5.76 -15.64 12.70
N THR A 269 -5.24 -16.59 13.42
CA THR A 269 -6.00 -17.77 13.88
C THR A 269 -6.80 -17.31 15.09
N VAL A 270 -8.12 -17.30 14.98
CA VAL A 270 -9.01 -17.09 16.14
C VAL A 270 -8.78 -18.30 17.05
N SER A 271 -7.96 -18.15 18.07
CA SER A 271 -7.92 -19.10 19.18
C SER A 271 -9.20 -18.87 19.97
N TYR A 272 -10.11 -19.85 19.95
CA TYR A 272 -11.29 -19.90 20.77
C TYR A 272 -10.91 -20.15 22.23
#